data_feb1cb22ef86d0c8f40536b5d4502532
#
_entry.id   feb1cb22ef86d0c8f40536b5d4502532
#
_cell.length_a   1.000
_cell.length_b   1.000
_cell.length_c   1.000
_cell.angle_alpha   90.00
_cell.angle_beta   90.00
_cell.angle_gamma   90.00
#
_symmetry.space_group_name_H-M   'P 1'
#
loop_
_entity.id
_entity.type
_entity.pdbx_description
1 polymer ?
#
loop_
_entity_poly.entity_id
_entity_poly.type
_entity_poly.pdbx_seq_one_letter_code
_entity_poly.pdbx_strand_id
1 'polypeptide(L)'
;MTTSPERCLGNLIKDIDKDISPRELDFYSKDETTYKTSSEQKLSLDSIYSFRSLSTFFSPYSEDNKFSPINKFSSLSFTKASILSAFSNQRSTLILQKCLSNIKPEELDNIIKEMEGTFKEIIKNKNGNYFCSDLLKVCDKKQRILILKEICDTICEDCVDEYGTHPIQTLIELSECEEEYKLILSYFKDSNKVLTSSLNQNGSFVIQKIIVHIPERYRMEFNFMFIKYLSILSMDMYGICTTKKFIGYTKNELLVKQILNIILTNFVNISGNQYGNYLIQYLLEYWWKTNEGVFLKKMCISKFHILAANHFSSYICDLFIKLSNMEEKKLLLSTLIKDKTINTLTNNNSGNFILNKLMNSLKNPKDDKHKKNNIPLSLNNMKVFHLKNKKEKDEEKNKNE
;
A
#
# COMPACT_ATOMS: atom_id res chain seq x y z
N MET A 1 -30.94 -9.24 27.56
CA MET A 1 -29.98 -10.37 27.69
C MET A 1 -28.78 -10.04 26.87
N THR A 2 -27.77 -9.47 27.49
CA THR A 2 -26.52 -9.04 26.82
C THR A 2 -25.58 -10.24 26.74
N THR A 3 -25.35 -10.72 25.53
CA THR A 3 -24.38 -11.80 25.28
C THR A 3 -22.97 -11.26 25.52
N SER A 4 -22.19 -11.94 26.38
CA SER A 4 -20.83 -11.53 26.71
C SER A 4 -19.88 -11.59 25.46
N PRO A 5 -18.90 -10.69 25.37
CA PRO A 5 -17.95 -10.63 24.22
C PRO A 5 -17.18 -11.94 23.98
N GLU A 6 -17.00 -12.76 25.01
CA GLU A 6 -16.31 -14.06 24.93
C GLU A 6 -17.09 -15.12 24.15
N ARG A 7 -18.45 -15.08 24.22
CA ARG A 7 -19.31 -15.98 23.43
C ARG A 7 -19.28 -15.65 21.93
N CYS A 8 -19.15 -14.37 21.57
CA CYS A 8 -19.06 -13.95 20.17
C CYS A 8 -17.76 -14.40 19.53
N LEU A 9 -16.63 -14.38 20.26
CA LEU A 9 -15.33 -14.81 19.75
C LEU A 9 -15.29 -16.34 19.53
N GLY A 10 -15.84 -17.12 20.46
CA GLY A 10 -15.88 -18.58 20.37
C GLY A 10 -16.75 -19.10 19.23
N ASN A 11 -17.83 -18.41 18.91
CA ASN A 11 -18.72 -18.76 17.79
C ASN A 11 -18.11 -18.33 16.44
N LEU A 12 -17.42 -17.18 16.37
CA LEU A 12 -16.74 -16.71 15.16
C LEU A 12 -15.60 -17.65 14.75
N ILE A 13 -14.86 -18.21 15.71
CA ILE A 13 -13.78 -19.18 15.47
C ILE A 13 -14.36 -20.51 14.97
N LYS A 14 -15.50 -20.97 15.49
CA LYS A 14 -16.11 -22.24 15.09
C LYS A 14 -16.75 -22.23 13.70
N ASP A 15 -17.20 -21.08 13.24
CA ASP A 15 -17.81 -20.95 11.90
C ASP A 15 -16.77 -20.86 10.79
N ILE A 16 -15.54 -20.45 11.11
CA ILE A 16 -14.43 -20.29 10.16
C ILE A 16 -13.64 -21.58 9.98
N ASP A 17 -13.57 -22.46 10.98
CA ASP A 17 -12.86 -23.76 10.89
C ASP A 17 -13.53 -24.77 9.92
N LYS A 18 -14.72 -24.45 9.41
CA LYS A 18 -15.42 -25.35 8.47
C LYS A 18 -15.04 -25.18 7.00
N ASP A 19 -14.43 -24.07 6.63
CA ASP A 19 -14.20 -23.73 5.21
C ASP A 19 -12.73 -23.79 4.74
N ILE A 20 -11.77 -24.13 5.61
CA ILE A 20 -10.36 -24.22 5.23
C ILE A 20 -9.85 -25.64 5.43
N SER A 21 -9.57 -26.30 4.30
CA SER A 21 -8.97 -27.65 4.28
C SER A 21 -7.50 -27.59 4.72
N PRO A 22 -7.03 -28.50 5.62
CA PRO A 22 -5.65 -28.52 6.12
C PRO A 22 -4.58 -28.84 5.06
N ARG A 23 -4.95 -29.23 3.85
CA ARG A 23 -4.02 -29.66 2.79
C ARG A 23 -3.34 -28.54 2.02
N GLU A 24 -3.79 -27.29 2.15
CA GLU A 24 -3.18 -26.14 1.44
C GLU A 24 -2.01 -25.51 2.19
N LEU A 25 -1.77 -25.84 3.44
CA LEU A 25 -0.69 -25.29 4.28
C LEU A 25 0.67 -26.01 4.13
N ASP A 26 0.67 -27.26 3.60
CA ASP A 26 1.90 -28.07 3.50
C ASP A 26 2.76 -27.79 2.25
N PHE A 27 2.29 -26.96 1.31
CA PHE A 27 3.00 -26.72 0.05
C PHE A 27 4.18 -25.74 0.17
N TYR A 28 4.28 -24.97 1.26
CA TYR A 28 5.28 -23.90 1.43
C TYR A 28 6.39 -24.18 2.47
N SER A 29 6.50 -25.41 3.00
CA SER A 29 7.50 -25.74 4.02
C SER A 29 8.81 -26.35 3.51
N LYS A 30 9.00 -26.46 2.19
CA LYS A 30 10.24 -27.02 1.61
C LYS A 30 10.75 -26.10 0.52
N ASP A 31 11.64 -25.18 0.89
CA ASP A 31 12.81 -24.75 0.13
C ASP A 31 13.51 -23.58 0.89
N GLU A 32 14.31 -23.95 1.89
CA GLU A 32 15.34 -23.07 2.43
C GLU A 32 16.52 -23.05 1.46
N THR A 33 16.51 -22.13 0.50
CA THR A 33 17.73 -21.73 -0.21
C THR A 33 18.21 -20.39 0.32
N THR A 34 19.32 -20.45 1.03
CA THR A 34 20.11 -19.37 1.59
C THR A 34 20.48 -18.31 0.55
N TYR A 35 19.84 -17.14 0.61
CA TYR A 35 20.36 -15.93 0.00
C TYR A 35 21.24 -15.19 1.00
N LYS A 36 22.54 -15.17 0.75
CA LYS A 36 23.51 -14.29 1.43
C LYS A 36 23.23 -12.85 1.00
N THR A 37 22.66 -12.06 1.91
CA THR A 37 22.56 -10.60 1.74
C THR A 37 23.82 -9.94 2.28
N SER A 38 24.55 -9.29 1.39
CA SER A 38 25.62 -8.35 1.72
C SER A 38 25.01 -7.00 2.13
N SER A 39 25.56 -6.43 3.22
CA SER A 39 25.37 -5.07 3.75
C SER A 39 24.05 -4.74 4.46
N GLU A 40 24.18 -4.71 5.79
CA GLU A 40 23.23 -4.08 6.71
C GLU A 40 23.15 -2.55 6.46
N GLN A 41 22.20 -2.11 5.67
CA GLN A 41 21.74 -0.72 5.72
C GLN A 41 20.58 -0.64 6.71
N LYS A 42 20.81 0.00 7.88
CA LYS A 42 19.76 0.47 8.78
C LYS A 42 18.88 1.46 8.05
N LEU A 43 17.79 0.98 7.47
CA LEU A 43 16.72 1.85 6.97
C LEU A 43 16.01 2.46 8.19
N SER A 44 16.06 3.78 8.35
CA SER A 44 15.30 4.47 9.38
C SER A 44 13.80 4.37 9.07
N LEU A 45 12.96 4.38 10.11
CA LEU A 45 11.49 4.39 9.97
C LEU A 45 11.01 5.49 9.00
N ASP A 46 11.70 6.64 8.99
CA ASP A 46 11.41 7.76 8.10
C ASP A 46 11.64 7.43 6.62
N SER A 47 12.58 6.56 6.26
CA SER A 47 12.81 6.14 4.88
C SER A 47 11.73 5.18 4.37
N ILE A 48 11.10 4.39 5.25
CA ILE A 48 9.97 3.52 4.89
C ILE A 48 8.67 4.35 4.74
N TYR A 49 8.54 5.44 5.51
CA TYR A 49 7.39 6.36 5.41
C TYR A 49 7.55 7.44 4.33
N SER A 50 8.77 7.78 3.95
CA SER A 50 9.09 8.82 2.95
C SER A 50 9.33 8.26 1.55
N PHE A 51 8.74 7.14 1.15
CA PHE A 51 8.56 6.86 -0.26
C PHE A 51 7.56 7.89 -0.83
N ARG A 52 8.01 9.15 -0.84
CA ARG A 52 7.47 10.18 -1.74
C ARG A 52 7.50 9.57 -3.12
N SER A 53 6.41 9.67 -3.83
CA SER A 53 6.32 9.24 -5.22
C SER A 53 7.62 9.62 -5.92
N LEU A 54 8.30 8.67 -6.53
CA LEU A 54 9.52 8.91 -7.33
C LEU A 54 9.28 9.90 -8.47
N SER A 55 8.02 10.28 -8.72
CA SER A 55 7.63 11.37 -9.62
C SER A 55 8.22 12.74 -9.23
N THR A 56 8.67 12.94 -7.97
CA THR A 56 9.35 14.17 -7.55
C THR A 56 10.86 14.11 -7.67
N PHE A 57 11.46 12.92 -7.89
CA PHE A 57 12.93 12.80 -8.03
C PHE A 57 13.44 12.93 -9.45
N PHE A 58 12.58 12.89 -10.46
CA PHE A 58 12.92 13.13 -11.85
C PHE A 58 12.08 14.25 -12.45
N SER A 59 12.18 15.46 -11.87
CA SER A 59 11.98 16.67 -12.65
C SER A 59 13.33 16.99 -13.28
N PRO A 60 13.54 16.81 -14.58
CA PRO A 60 14.77 17.22 -15.25
C PRO A 60 14.82 18.73 -15.52
N TYR A 61 14.01 19.50 -14.82
CA TYR A 61 14.01 20.95 -14.94
C TYR A 61 14.97 21.57 -13.92
N SER A 62 16.25 21.62 -14.27
CA SER A 62 17.08 22.75 -13.91
C SER A 62 16.66 23.92 -14.81
N GLU A 63 16.23 25.04 -14.20
CA GLU A 63 15.72 26.24 -14.90
C GLU A 63 16.74 27.01 -15.78
N ASP A 64 17.92 26.46 -16.06
CA ASP A 64 19.03 27.19 -16.67
C ASP A 64 19.23 26.96 -18.18
N ASN A 65 18.27 26.41 -18.91
CA ASN A 65 18.35 26.35 -20.35
C ASN A 65 17.38 27.35 -21.02
N LYS A 66 17.85 28.60 -21.23
CA LYS A 66 17.25 29.57 -22.15
C LYS A 66 17.27 28.99 -23.57
N PHE A 67 16.24 28.23 -23.93
CA PHE A 67 15.96 27.91 -25.32
C PHE A 67 15.07 29.00 -25.91
N SER A 68 15.56 29.65 -27.00
CA SER A 68 14.73 30.51 -27.81
C SER A 68 13.47 29.78 -28.31
N PRO A 69 12.31 30.47 -28.41
CA PRO A 69 11.06 29.86 -28.85
C PRO A 69 11.24 29.34 -30.27
N ILE A 70 11.16 28.01 -30.42
CA ILE A 70 11.19 27.35 -31.73
C ILE A 70 9.80 27.51 -32.37
N ASN A 71 9.59 28.64 -33.07
CA ASN A 71 8.36 28.94 -33.81
C ASN A 71 8.23 28.12 -35.14
N LYS A 72 8.76 26.89 -35.20
CA LYS A 72 8.72 26.06 -36.42
C LYS A 72 8.06 24.68 -36.21
N PHE A 73 7.07 24.57 -35.33
CA PHE A 73 6.35 23.28 -35.14
C PHE A 73 5.17 23.04 -36.06
N SER A 74 4.78 24.00 -36.88
CA SER A 74 3.61 23.90 -37.78
C SER A 74 3.79 22.96 -39.00
N SER A 75 4.89 22.20 -39.07
CA SER A 75 5.16 21.27 -40.21
C SER A 75 5.63 19.88 -39.77
N LEU A 76 5.53 19.50 -38.52
CA LEU A 76 5.83 18.13 -38.09
C LEU A 76 4.68 17.20 -38.50
N SER A 77 4.90 16.36 -39.50
CA SER A 77 3.98 15.24 -39.75
C SER A 77 4.19 14.20 -38.68
N PHE A 78 3.20 14.05 -37.77
CA PHE A 78 3.17 12.98 -36.78
C PHE A 78 2.84 11.63 -37.44
N THR A 79 3.80 11.06 -38.14
CA THR A 79 3.70 9.71 -38.69
C THR A 79 4.23 8.70 -37.67
N LYS A 80 3.71 7.47 -37.68
CA LYS A 80 4.18 6.37 -36.84
C LYS A 80 5.71 6.26 -36.82
N ALA A 81 6.35 6.29 -37.98
CA ALA A 81 7.80 6.20 -38.12
C ALA A 81 8.53 7.36 -37.42
N SER A 82 8.03 8.62 -37.55
CA SER A 82 8.63 9.79 -36.91
C SER A 82 8.51 9.76 -35.40
N ILE A 83 7.35 9.32 -34.88
CA ILE A 83 7.10 9.18 -33.44
C ILE A 83 8.00 8.10 -32.85
N LEU A 84 8.03 6.90 -33.43
CA LEU A 84 8.86 5.80 -32.95
C LEU A 84 10.36 6.12 -33.01
N SER A 85 10.82 6.80 -34.07
CA SER A 85 12.22 7.21 -34.18
C SER A 85 12.63 8.20 -33.09
N ALA A 86 11.71 9.04 -32.62
CA ALA A 86 11.98 10.00 -31.54
C ALA A 86 12.28 9.34 -30.19
N PHE A 87 11.79 8.12 -29.96
CA PHE A 87 12.08 7.38 -28.71
C PHE A 87 13.48 6.77 -28.67
N SER A 88 14.27 6.88 -29.77
CA SER A 88 15.65 6.44 -29.80
C SER A 88 16.58 7.26 -28.91
N ASN A 89 16.21 8.51 -28.59
CA ASN A 89 16.98 9.35 -27.69
C ASN A 89 16.10 10.30 -26.85
N GLN A 90 16.60 10.67 -25.69
CA GLN A 90 15.89 11.49 -24.72
C GLN A 90 15.52 12.89 -25.24
N ARG A 91 16.40 13.53 -26.01
CA ARG A 91 16.15 14.90 -26.51
C ARG A 91 14.97 14.95 -27.48
N SER A 92 14.89 14.00 -28.41
CA SER A 92 13.79 13.91 -29.38
C SER A 92 12.46 13.61 -28.64
N THR A 93 12.48 12.73 -27.63
CA THR A 93 11.31 12.44 -26.78
C THR A 93 10.83 13.69 -26.04
N LEU A 94 11.73 14.47 -25.44
CA LEU A 94 11.39 15.74 -24.77
C LEU A 94 10.75 16.75 -25.73
N ILE A 95 11.17 16.79 -27.00
CA ILE A 95 10.54 17.63 -28.00
C ILE A 95 9.10 17.19 -28.26
N LEU A 96 8.85 15.86 -28.42
CA LEU A 96 7.50 15.33 -28.58
C LEU A 96 6.60 15.62 -27.36
N GLN A 97 7.13 15.44 -26.14
CA GLN A 97 6.38 15.76 -24.91
C GLN A 97 5.97 17.24 -24.87
N LYS A 98 6.85 18.17 -25.28
CA LYS A 98 6.51 19.59 -25.36
C LYS A 98 5.42 19.89 -26.40
N CYS A 99 5.35 19.13 -27.50
CA CYS A 99 4.27 19.27 -28.47
C CYS A 99 2.89 18.94 -27.86
N LEU A 100 2.81 17.99 -26.93
CA LEU A 100 1.56 17.61 -26.27
C LEU A 100 0.96 18.74 -25.44
N SER A 101 1.77 19.66 -24.88
CA SER A 101 1.29 20.72 -24.00
C SER A 101 0.32 21.71 -24.68
N ASN A 102 0.41 21.86 -26.03
CA ASN A 102 -0.41 22.78 -26.81
C ASN A 102 -1.07 22.09 -28.01
N ILE A 103 -1.26 20.76 -27.93
CA ILE A 103 -1.78 19.97 -29.04
C ILE A 103 -3.27 20.25 -29.25
N LYS A 104 -3.69 20.34 -30.51
CA LYS A 104 -5.11 20.45 -30.86
C LYS A 104 -5.77 19.06 -30.79
N PRO A 105 -7.07 18.98 -30.48
CA PRO A 105 -7.78 17.70 -30.41
C PRO A 105 -7.63 16.82 -31.66
N GLU A 106 -7.70 17.42 -32.85
CA GLU A 106 -7.57 16.74 -34.14
C GLU A 106 -6.15 16.15 -34.36
N GLU A 107 -5.13 16.87 -33.89
CA GLU A 107 -3.72 16.42 -33.95
C GLU A 107 -3.48 15.29 -32.95
N LEU A 108 -4.14 15.35 -31.78
CA LEU A 108 -4.07 14.31 -30.76
C LEU A 108 -4.72 13.00 -31.25
N ASP A 109 -5.90 13.10 -31.88
CA ASP A 109 -6.58 11.93 -32.48
C ASP A 109 -5.70 11.28 -33.55
N ASN A 110 -5.02 12.09 -34.37
CA ASN A 110 -4.09 11.59 -35.39
C ASN A 110 -2.89 10.86 -34.75
N ILE A 111 -2.29 11.43 -33.70
CA ILE A 111 -1.18 10.77 -32.98
C ILE A 111 -1.63 9.41 -32.43
N ILE A 112 -2.79 9.33 -31.77
CA ILE A 112 -3.31 8.08 -31.19
C ILE A 112 -3.54 7.05 -32.30
N LYS A 113 -4.13 7.46 -33.41
CA LYS A 113 -4.35 6.61 -34.58
C LYS A 113 -3.05 6.09 -35.20
N GLU A 114 -2.06 6.97 -35.38
CA GLU A 114 -0.75 6.59 -35.89
C GLU A 114 -0.01 5.61 -34.96
N MET A 115 -0.25 5.72 -33.64
CA MET A 115 0.39 4.86 -32.65
C MET A 115 -0.36 3.55 -32.40
N GLU A 116 -1.57 3.35 -32.97
CA GLU A 116 -2.35 2.13 -32.80
C GLU A 116 -1.53 0.88 -33.11
N GLY A 117 -1.61 -0.12 -32.25
CA GLY A 117 -0.84 -1.36 -32.32
C GLY A 117 0.61 -1.28 -31.81
N THR A 118 1.04 -0.13 -31.22
CA THR A 118 2.41 0.05 -30.73
C THR A 118 2.50 0.41 -29.24
N PHE A 119 1.37 0.67 -28.57
CA PHE A 119 1.39 1.09 -27.16
C PHE A 119 2.04 0.07 -26.25
N LYS A 120 1.86 -1.24 -26.48
CA LYS A 120 2.50 -2.32 -25.70
C LYS A 120 4.04 -2.25 -25.68
N GLU A 121 4.64 -1.79 -26.78
CA GLU A 121 6.08 -1.65 -26.90
C GLU A 121 6.57 -0.32 -26.34
N ILE A 122 5.82 0.75 -26.62
CA ILE A 122 6.21 2.12 -26.25
C ILE A 122 6.19 2.31 -24.74
N ILE A 123 5.21 1.74 -24.02
CA ILE A 123 5.12 1.86 -22.56
C ILE A 123 6.32 1.24 -21.85
N LYS A 124 6.97 0.22 -22.41
CA LYS A 124 8.21 -0.41 -21.92
C LYS A 124 9.48 0.25 -22.45
N ASN A 125 9.36 1.20 -23.35
CA ASN A 125 10.54 1.88 -23.89
C ASN A 125 11.06 2.91 -22.88
N LYS A 126 12.39 2.93 -22.67
CA LYS A 126 13.08 3.81 -21.71
C LYS A 126 12.70 5.28 -21.84
N ASN A 127 12.49 5.78 -23.06
CA ASN A 127 12.10 7.16 -23.33
C ASN A 127 10.59 7.28 -23.61
N GLY A 128 10.02 6.29 -24.32
CA GLY A 128 8.61 6.27 -24.72
C GLY A 128 7.62 6.26 -23.55
N ASN A 129 7.99 5.65 -22.42
CA ASN A 129 7.14 5.62 -21.23
C ASN A 129 6.78 7.03 -20.70
N TYR A 130 7.72 7.98 -20.75
CA TYR A 130 7.47 9.38 -20.35
C TYR A 130 6.49 10.06 -21.31
N PHE A 131 6.67 9.83 -22.62
CA PHE A 131 5.74 10.34 -23.61
C PHE A 131 4.33 9.73 -23.42
N CYS A 132 4.21 8.42 -23.21
CA CYS A 132 2.92 7.78 -22.91
C CYS A 132 2.25 8.37 -21.67
N SER A 133 2.99 8.60 -20.59
CA SER A 133 2.46 9.21 -19.38
C SER A 133 1.91 10.62 -19.62
N ASP A 134 2.60 11.43 -20.45
CA ASP A 134 2.14 12.78 -20.78
C ASP A 134 1.01 12.77 -21.82
N LEU A 135 1.01 11.84 -22.77
CA LEU A 135 -0.09 11.61 -23.70
C LEU A 135 -1.38 11.28 -22.95
N LEU A 136 -1.32 10.36 -22.00
CA LEU A 136 -2.50 9.98 -21.19
C LEU A 136 -3.10 11.16 -20.44
N LYS A 137 -2.30 12.13 -19.99
CA LYS A 137 -2.77 13.34 -19.28
C LYS A 137 -3.58 14.29 -20.16
N VAL A 138 -3.29 14.32 -21.46
CA VAL A 138 -4.01 15.17 -22.43
C VAL A 138 -5.14 14.43 -23.15
N CYS A 139 -5.18 13.11 -23.07
CA CYS A 139 -6.24 12.27 -23.62
C CYS A 139 -7.58 12.49 -22.91
N ASP A 140 -8.65 12.52 -23.67
CA ASP A 140 -9.99 12.38 -23.14
C ASP A 140 -10.26 10.91 -22.72
N LYS A 141 -11.43 10.68 -22.12
CA LYS A 141 -11.84 9.35 -21.66
C LYS A 141 -11.94 8.32 -22.80
N LYS A 142 -12.43 8.71 -23.98
CA LYS A 142 -12.58 7.79 -25.12
C LYS A 142 -11.23 7.35 -25.64
N GLN A 143 -10.30 8.30 -25.74
CA GLN A 143 -8.93 8.08 -26.16
C GLN A 143 -8.19 7.18 -25.18
N ARG A 144 -8.32 7.40 -23.85
CA ARG A 144 -7.74 6.52 -22.83
C ARG A 144 -8.29 5.08 -22.90
N ILE A 145 -9.60 4.92 -23.15
CA ILE A 145 -10.21 3.58 -23.33
C ILE A 145 -9.65 2.86 -24.56
N LEU A 146 -9.38 3.56 -25.68
CA LEU A 146 -8.74 2.95 -26.85
C LEU A 146 -7.35 2.42 -26.52
N ILE A 147 -6.52 3.25 -25.89
CA ILE A 147 -5.17 2.85 -25.44
C ILE A 147 -5.26 1.67 -24.46
N LEU A 148 -6.18 1.74 -23.49
CA LEU A 148 -6.36 0.71 -22.47
C LEU A 148 -6.82 -0.63 -23.07
N LYS A 149 -7.68 -0.63 -24.09
CA LYS A 149 -8.08 -1.84 -24.81
C LYS A 149 -6.92 -2.52 -25.52
N GLU A 150 -5.94 -1.75 -26.02
CA GLU A 150 -4.75 -2.31 -26.65
C GLU A 150 -3.82 -2.97 -25.63
N ILE A 151 -3.61 -2.35 -24.47
CA ILE A 151 -2.62 -2.82 -23.47
C ILE A 151 -3.21 -3.74 -22.40
N CYS A 152 -4.54 -3.91 -22.35
CA CYS A 152 -5.21 -4.58 -21.23
C CYS A 152 -4.74 -6.04 -21.01
N ASP A 153 -4.28 -6.74 -22.02
CA ASP A 153 -3.79 -8.12 -21.92
C ASP A 153 -2.34 -8.22 -21.38
N THR A 154 -1.58 -7.13 -21.35
CA THR A 154 -0.20 -7.07 -20.86
C THR A 154 -0.01 -6.27 -19.56
N ILE A 155 -1.07 -5.66 -19.03
CA ILE A 155 -0.99 -4.77 -17.86
C ILE A 155 -0.17 -5.36 -16.69
N CYS A 156 -0.30 -6.65 -16.36
CA CYS A 156 0.47 -7.24 -15.25
C CYS A 156 1.96 -7.34 -15.53
N GLU A 157 2.33 -7.61 -16.77
CA GLU A 157 3.73 -7.62 -17.20
C GLU A 157 4.29 -6.20 -17.19
N ASP A 158 3.49 -5.24 -17.66
CA ASP A 158 3.83 -3.83 -17.69
C ASP A 158 3.93 -3.23 -16.28
N CYS A 159 3.10 -3.71 -15.34
CA CYS A 159 3.14 -3.29 -13.93
C CYS A 159 4.49 -3.57 -13.26
N VAL A 160 5.14 -4.67 -13.60
CA VAL A 160 6.41 -5.09 -12.97
C VAL A 160 7.64 -4.63 -13.75
N ASP A 161 7.45 -4.16 -14.97
CA ASP A 161 8.50 -3.58 -15.81
C ASP A 161 8.98 -2.22 -15.24
N GLU A 162 10.27 -1.93 -15.34
CA GLU A 162 10.86 -0.71 -14.77
C GLU A 162 10.40 0.59 -15.45
N TYR A 163 9.98 0.52 -16.70
CA TYR A 163 9.46 1.66 -17.48
C TYR A 163 7.94 1.62 -17.60
N GLY A 164 7.38 0.44 -17.87
CA GLY A 164 5.94 0.22 -18.07
C GLY A 164 5.10 0.58 -16.86
N THR A 165 5.64 0.43 -15.66
CA THR A 165 4.95 0.77 -14.42
C THR A 165 4.46 2.23 -14.38
N HIS A 166 5.20 3.19 -14.99
CA HIS A 166 4.88 4.62 -14.92
C HIS A 166 3.61 5.00 -15.71
N PRO A 167 3.49 4.64 -17.02
CA PRO A 167 2.25 4.89 -17.75
C PRO A 167 1.04 4.18 -17.15
N ILE A 168 1.21 2.96 -16.64
CA ILE A 168 0.12 2.22 -15.98
C ILE A 168 -0.36 2.92 -14.70
N GLN A 169 0.55 3.42 -13.87
CA GLN A 169 0.17 4.22 -12.70
C GLN A 169 -0.58 5.49 -13.11
N THR A 170 -0.09 6.20 -14.13
CA THR A 170 -0.74 7.41 -14.66
C THR A 170 -2.14 7.10 -15.17
N LEU A 171 -2.31 6.00 -15.92
CA LEU A 171 -3.61 5.57 -16.45
C LEU A 171 -4.61 5.30 -15.31
N ILE A 172 -4.19 4.61 -14.25
CA ILE A 172 -5.04 4.33 -13.08
C ILE A 172 -5.42 5.63 -12.35
N GLU A 173 -4.48 6.56 -12.20
CA GLU A 173 -4.73 7.85 -11.56
C GLU A 173 -5.75 8.71 -12.32
N LEU A 174 -5.75 8.63 -13.65
CA LEU A 174 -6.62 9.40 -14.54
C LEU A 174 -7.97 8.70 -14.80
N SER A 175 -8.10 7.41 -14.47
CA SER A 175 -9.34 6.67 -14.73
C SER A 175 -10.49 7.20 -13.86
N GLU A 176 -11.65 7.41 -14.50
CA GLU A 176 -12.80 8.09 -13.91
C GLU A 176 -14.13 7.39 -14.18
N CYS A 177 -14.14 6.32 -14.99
CA CYS A 177 -15.37 5.63 -15.35
C CYS A 177 -15.30 4.12 -15.15
N GLU A 178 -16.49 3.51 -15.10
CA GLU A 178 -16.66 2.08 -14.88
C GLU A 178 -15.99 1.21 -15.95
N GLU A 179 -16.01 1.65 -17.23
CA GLU A 179 -15.37 0.89 -18.31
C GLU A 179 -13.86 0.83 -18.14
N GLU A 180 -13.22 1.95 -17.79
CA GLU A 180 -11.79 1.99 -17.47
C GLU A 180 -11.46 1.08 -16.27
N TYR A 181 -12.25 1.15 -15.18
CA TYR A 181 -12.06 0.31 -14.00
C TYR A 181 -12.17 -1.18 -14.32
N LYS A 182 -13.19 -1.57 -15.11
CA LYS A 182 -13.40 -2.96 -15.52
C LYS A 182 -12.25 -3.48 -16.39
N LEU A 183 -11.75 -2.68 -17.31
CA LEU A 183 -10.63 -3.04 -18.16
C LEU A 183 -9.35 -3.22 -17.33
N ILE A 184 -9.03 -2.30 -16.43
CA ILE A 184 -7.87 -2.40 -15.54
C ILE A 184 -7.97 -3.65 -14.65
N LEU A 185 -9.12 -3.86 -14.01
CA LEU A 185 -9.32 -4.95 -13.06
C LEU A 185 -9.48 -6.32 -13.74
N SER A 186 -9.92 -6.37 -15.01
CA SER A 186 -10.04 -7.64 -15.76
C SER A 186 -8.74 -8.42 -15.80
N TYR A 187 -7.64 -7.72 -15.71
CA TYR A 187 -6.30 -8.28 -15.73
C TYR A 187 -5.89 -8.95 -14.43
N PHE A 188 -6.40 -8.44 -13.31
CA PHE A 188 -6.14 -8.94 -11.96
C PHE A 188 -7.20 -9.96 -11.51
N LYS A 189 -7.87 -10.65 -12.44
CA LYS A 189 -8.79 -11.75 -12.11
C LYS A 189 -8.07 -13.01 -11.65
N ASP A 190 -6.81 -13.17 -12.01
CA ASP A 190 -5.95 -14.22 -11.46
C ASP A 190 -5.32 -13.72 -10.15
N SER A 191 -5.61 -14.45 -9.06
CA SER A 191 -5.08 -14.11 -7.74
C SER A 191 -3.55 -14.13 -7.67
N ASN A 192 -2.89 -14.98 -8.48
CA ASN A 192 -1.42 -15.03 -8.54
C ASN A 192 -0.85 -13.73 -9.13
N LYS A 193 -1.53 -13.11 -10.10
CA LYS A 193 -1.11 -11.82 -10.66
C LYS A 193 -1.20 -10.71 -9.61
N VAL A 194 -2.22 -10.72 -8.75
CA VAL A 194 -2.33 -9.79 -7.61
C VAL A 194 -1.15 -10.02 -6.65
N LEU A 195 -0.85 -11.27 -6.31
CA LEU A 195 0.26 -11.63 -5.43
C LEU A 195 1.61 -11.17 -6.00
N THR A 196 1.95 -11.62 -7.21
CA THR A 196 3.25 -11.33 -7.83
C THR A 196 3.48 -9.83 -8.04
N SER A 197 2.47 -9.08 -8.48
CA SER A 197 2.55 -7.62 -8.58
C SER A 197 2.73 -6.96 -7.23
N SER A 198 2.05 -7.44 -6.18
CA SER A 198 2.17 -6.87 -4.83
C SER A 198 3.54 -7.11 -4.19
N LEU A 199 4.23 -8.20 -4.54
CA LEU A 199 5.57 -8.56 -4.05
C LEU A 199 6.70 -7.96 -4.89
N ASN A 200 6.38 -7.33 -6.02
CA ASN A 200 7.36 -6.70 -6.90
C ASN A 200 7.53 -5.21 -6.56
N GLN A 201 8.74 -4.69 -6.66
CA GLN A 201 9.06 -3.28 -6.37
C GLN A 201 8.17 -2.32 -7.18
N ASN A 202 8.11 -2.47 -8.50
CA ASN A 202 7.33 -1.62 -9.40
C ASN A 202 5.83 -1.93 -9.31
N GLY A 203 5.49 -3.22 -9.35
CA GLY A 203 4.11 -3.70 -9.27
C GLY A 203 3.38 -3.24 -8.00
N SER A 204 4.07 -3.18 -6.87
CA SER A 204 3.49 -2.73 -5.60
C SER A 204 2.93 -1.30 -5.68
N PHE A 205 3.56 -0.39 -6.45
CA PHE A 205 3.03 0.95 -6.68
C PHE A 205 1.74 0.93 -7.48
N VAL A 206 1.68 0.09 -8.52
CA VAL A 206 0.46 -0.08 -9.34
C VAL A 206 -0.70 -0.62 -8.49
N ILE A 207 -0.45 -1.66 -7.68
CA ILE A 207 -1.45 -2.19 -6.74
C ILE A 207 -1.93 -1.11 -5.76
N GLN A 208 -1.03 -0.28 -5.23
CA GLN A 208 -1.40 0.83 -4.36
C GLN A 208 -2.27 1.87 -5.10
N LYS A 209 -2.00 2.15 -6.39
CA LYS A 209 -2.84 3.05 -7.20
C LYS A 209 -4.23 2.47 -7.43
N ILE A 210 -4.36 1.18 -7.74
CA ILE A 210 -5.65 0.49 -7.84
C ILE A 210 -6.45 0.66 -6.54
N ILE A 211 -5.83 0.42 -5.39
CA ILE A 211 -6.48 0.52 -4.09
C ILE A 211 -6.97 1.95 -3.80
N VAL A 212 -6.21 2.96 -4.19
CA VAL A 212 -6.50 4.37 -3.88
C VAL A 212 -7.50 4.99 -4.85
N HIS A 213 -7.36 4.75 -6.15
CA HIS A 213 -8.09 5.47 -7.19
C HIS A 213 -9.33 4.74 -7.69
N ILE A 214 -9.34 3.40 -7.73
CA ILE A 214 -10.54 2.67 -8.13
C ILE A 214 -11.50 2.57 -6.93
N PRO A 215 -12.74 3.06 -7.03
CA PRO A 215 -13.70 2.99 -5.94
C PRO A 215 -13.96 1.55 -5.47
N GLU A 216 -14.10 1.36 -4.15
CA GLU A 216 -14.19 0.03 -3.52
C GLU A 216 -15.30 -0.85 -4.13
N ARG A 217 -16.43 -0.26 -4.52
CA ARG A 217 -17.57 -0.97 -5.13
C ARG A 217 -17.20 -1.68 -6.44
N TYR A 218 -16.24 -1.17 -7.20
CA TYR A 218 -15.81 -1.79 -8.47
C TYR A 218 -14.69 -2.82 -8.28
N ARG A 219 -13.91 -2.72 -7.19
CA ARG A 219 -12.77 -3.60 -6.93
C ARG A 219 -13.04 -4.71 -5.89
N MET A 220 -14.30 -5.10 -5.66
CA MET A 220 -14.62 -6.10 -4.64
C MET A 220 -13.98 -7.46 -4.92
N GLU A 221 -14.04 -7.94 -6.17
CA GLU A 221 -13.39 -9.20 -6.58
C GLU A 221 -11.87 -9.15 -6.35
N PHE A 222 -11.23 -8.06 -6.76
CA PHE A 222 -9.81 -7.80 -6.47
C PHE A 222 -9.52 -7.79 -4.96
N ASN A 223 -10.40 -7.20 -4.15
CA ASN A 223 -10.24 -7.17 -2.70
C ASN A 223 -10.23 -8.58 -2.08
N PHE A 224 -11.10 -9.48 -2.54
CA PHE A 224 -11.11 -10.86 -2.07
C PHE A 224 -9.84 -11.62 -2.47
N MET A 225 -9.32 -11.38 -3.68
CA MET A 225 -8.06 -11.98 -4.11
C MET A 225 -6.89 -11.45 -3.28
N PHE A 226 -6.86 -10.13 -2.99
CA PHE A 226 -5.83 -9.51 -2.17
C PHE A 226 -5.84 -10.08 -0.73
N ILE A 227 -7.01 -10.24 -0.12
CA ILE A 227 -7.18 -10.80 1.22
C ILE A 227 -6.64 -12.22 1.34
N LYS A 228 -6.79 -13.04 0.30
CA LYS A 228 -6.26 -14.41 0.27
C LYS A 228 -4.76 -14.46 0.60
N TYR A 229 -4.01 -13.45 0.20
CA TYR A 229 -2.56 -13.37 0.39
C TYR A 229 -2.13 -12.38 1.49
N LEU A 230 -3.07 -11.81 2.23
CA LEU A 230 -2.79 -10.74 3.20
C LEU A 230 -1.68 -11.10 4.19
N SER A 231 -1.67 -12.34 4.70
CA SER A 231 -0.65 -12.79 5.65
C SER A 231 0.75 -12.78 5.04
N ILE A 232 0.90 -13.29 3.81
CA ILE A 232 2.17 -13.31 3.07
C ILE A 232 2.63 -11.88 2.77
N LEU A 233 1.73 -11.05 2.23
CA LEU A 233 2.01 -9.66 1.88
C LEU A 233 2.40 -8.84 3.10
N SER A 234 1.84 -9.15 4.27
CA SER A 234 2.17 -8.48 5.53
C SER A 234 3.62 -8.68 5.97
N MET A 235 4.28 -9.74 5.52
CA MET A 235 5.64 -10.12 5.92
C MET A 235 6.69 -9.85 4.83
N ASP A 236 6.30 -9.21 3.73
CA ASP A 236 7.18 -8.86 2.62
C ASP A 236 7.47 -7.36 2.58
N MET A 237 8.65 -6.98 2.05
CA MET A 237 9.12 -5.59 1.99
C MET A 237 8.21 -4.67 1.16
N TYR A 238 7.73 -5.13 0.02
CA TYR A 238 6.83 -4.38 -0.87
C TYR A 238 5.36 -4.65 -0.53
N GLY A 239 5.06 -5.90 -0.20
CA GLY A 239 3.74 -6.37 0.20
C GLY A 239 3.16 -5.61 1.40
N ILE A 240 3.99 -5.25 2.38
CA ILE A 240 3.54 -4.47 3.55
C ILE A 240 3.03 -3.08 3.16
N CYS A 241 3.62 -2.44 2.13
CA CYS A 241 3.18 -1.13 1.67
C CYS A 241 1.78 -1.22 1.04
N THR A 242 1.54 -2.24 0.21
CA THR A 242 0.23 -2.51 -0.37
C THR A 242 -0.79 -2.88 0.70
N THR A 243 -0.40 -3.70 1.69
CA THR A 243 -1.26 -4.12 2.81
C THR A 243 -1.71 -2.94 3.66
N LYS A 244 -0.81 -2.04 4.04
CA LYS A 244 -1.17 -0.83 4.80
C LYS A 244 -2.13 0.06 4.02
N LYS A 245 -1.89 0.26 2.70
CA LYS A 245 -2.81 1.00 1.83
C LYS A 245 -4.16 0.31 1.77
N PHE A 246 -4.19 -1.01 1.54
CA PHE A 246 -5.42 -1.78 1.46
C PHE A 246 -6.28 -1.62 2.71
N ILE A 247 -5.70 -1.82 3.90
CA ILE A 247 -6.41 -1.67 5.17
C ILE A 247 -6.92 -0.23 5.36
N GLY A 248 -6.09 0.77 5.06
CA GLY A 248 -6.47 2.18 5.22
C GLY A 248 -7.58 2.66 4.27
N TYR A 249 -7.75 2.01 3.12
CA TYR A 249 -8.76 2.35 2.12
C TYR A 249 -9.96 1.38 2.08
N THR A 250 -9.96 0.33 2.91
CA THR A 250 -11.09 -0.59 3.05
C THR A 250 -12.12 -0.01 4.01
N LYS A 251 -13.36 0.16 3.52
CA LYS A 251 -14.51 0.66 4.30
C LYS A 251 -15.58 -0.41 4.54
N ASN A 252 -15.57 -1.47 3.74
CA ASN A 252 -16.51 -2.57 3.86
C ASN A 252 -16.25 -3.33 5.17
N GLU A 253 -17.26 -3.38 6.06
CA GLU A 253 -17.14 -4.00 7.38
C GLU A 253 -16.82 -5.48 7.34
N LEU A 254 -17.35 -6.21 6.34
CA LEU A 254 -17.04 -7.64 6.18
C LEU A 254 -15.57 -7.85 5.87
N LEU A 255 -15.01 -7.04 4.96
CA LEU A 255 -13.58 -7.09 4.64
C LEU A 255 -12.72 -6.72 5.86
N VAL A 256 -13.10 -5.70 6.63
CA VAL A 256 -12.38 -5.31 7.86
C VAL A 256 -12.37 -6.46 8.87
N LYS A 257 -13.49 -7.17 9.03
CA LYS A 257 -13.58 -8.35 9.92
C LYS A 257 -12.68 -9.49 9.41
N GLN A 258 -12.66 -9.76 8.11
CA GLN A 258 -11.77 -10.77 7.51
C GLN A 258 -10.29 -10.41 7.68
N ILE A 259 -9.91 -9.16 7.43
CA ILE A 259 -8.57 -8.65 7.66
C ILE A 259 -8.16 -8.85 9.13
N LEU A 260 -9.00 -8.42 10.07
CA LEU A 260 -8.75 -8.58 11.50
C LEU A 260 -8.54 -10.05 11.88
N ASN A 261 -9.38 -10.95 11.38
CA ASN A 261 -9.26 -12.38 11.65
C ASN A 261 -7.92 -12.95 11.15
N ILE A 262 -7.52 -12.62 9.91
CA ILE A 262 -6.24 -13.07 9.35
C ILE A 262 -5.06 -12.55 10.18
N ILE A 263 -5.10 -11.28 10.58
CA ILE A 263 -4.07 -10.66 11.42
C ILE A 263 -3.99 -11.36 12.79
N LEU A 264 -5.12 -11.61 13.44
CA LEU A 264 -5.16 -12.25 14.76
C LEU A 264 -4.68 -13.71 14.69
N THR A 265 -5.07 -14.46 13.65
CA THR A 265 -4.63 -15.85 13.44
C THR A 265 -3.12 -15.94 13.22
N ASN A 266 -2.52 -14.99 12.50
CA ASN A 266 -1.10 -14.96 12.19
C ASN A 266 -0.31 -13.98 13.06
N PHE A 267 -0.87 -13.52 14.18
CA PHE A 267 -0.37 -12.39 14.95
C PHE A 267 1.09 -12.52 15.36
N VAL A 268 1.49 -13.66 15.93
CA VAL A 268 2.86 -13.88 16.40
C VAL A 268 3.85 -13.92 15.23
N ASN A 269 3.51 -14.61 14.15
CA ASN A 269 4.36 -14.72 12.97
C ASN A 269 4.57 -13.35 12.30
N ILE A 270 3.49 -12.60 12.09
CA ILE A 270 3.56 -11.25 11.51
C ILE A 270 4.37 -10.33 12.45
N SER A 271 4.11 -10.38 13.76
CA SER A 271 4.82 -9.55 14.73
C SER A 271 6.32 -9.84 14.79
N GLY A 272 6.72 -11.11 14.68
CA GLY A 272 8.12 -11.54 14.74
C GLY A 272 8.90 -11.35 13.45
N ASN A 273 8.24 -10.97 12.35
CA ASN A 273 8.86 -10.74 11.05
C ASN A 273 9.46 -9.32 10.96
N GLN A 274 10.60 -9.18 10.27
CA GLN A 274 11.31 -7.90 10.11
C GLN A 274 10.48 -6.79 9.43
N TYR A 275 9.52 -7.12 8.60
CA TYR A 275 8.58 -6.18 7.95
C TYR A 275 7.22 -6.18 8.64
N GLY A 276 6.70 -7.37 8.98
CA GLY A 276 5.38 -7.55 9.55
C GLY A 276 5.17 -6.81 10.88
N ASN A 277 6.22 -6.66 11.70
CA ASN A 277 6.13 -5.90 12.94
C ASN A 277 5.66 -4.44 12.71
N TYR A 278 6.04 -3.81 11.59
CA TYR A 278 5.57 -2.47 11.22
C TYR A 278 4.08 -2.42 10.87
N LEU A 279 3.51 -3.52 10.36
CA LEU A 279 2.06 -3.59 10.15
C LEU A 279 1.34 -3.60 11.50
N ILE A 280 1.77 -4.42 12.45
CA ILE A 280 1.12 -4.49 13.76
C ILE A 280 1.25 -3.15 14.50
N GLN A 281 2.40 -2.48 14.44
CA GLN A 281 2.57 -1.14 14.99
C GLN A 281 1.58 -0.14 14.33
N TYR A 282 1.49 -0.14 12.99
CA TYR A 282 0.53 0.69 12.24
C TYR A 282 -0.91 0.43 12.69
N LEU A 283 -1.30 -0.85 12.84
CA LEU A 283 -2.66 -1.21 13.25
C LEU A 283 -2.97 -0.84 14.70
N LEU A 284 -2.00 -0.95 15.61
CA LEU A 284 -2.16 -0.48 16.99
C LEU A 284 -2.43 1.03 17.03
N GLU A 285 -1.71 1.85 16.26
CA GLU A 285 -1.97 3.28 16.18
C GLU A 285 -3.29 3.60 15.49
N TYR A 286 -3.59 2.94 14.37
CA TYR A 286 -4.76 3.20 13.54
C TYR A 286 -6.06 2.76 14.21
N TRP A 287 -6.08 1.58 14.85
CA TRP A 287 -7.26 1.00 15.49
C TRP A 287 -7.30 1.17 17.02
N TRP A 288 -6.37 1.89 17.64
CA TRP A 288 -6.26 1.94 19.11
C TRP A 288 -7.58 2.22 19.84
N LYS A 289 -8.43 3.07 19.27
CA LYS A 289 -9.70 3.52 19.85
C LYS A 289 -10.93 2.85 19.21
N THR A 290 -10.74 1.91 18.30
CA THR A 290 -11.85 1.22 17.60
C THR A 290 -12.13 -0.14 18.23
N ASN A 291 -13.21 -0.78 17.80
CA ASN A 291 -13.56 -2.14 18.24
C ASN A 291 -12.47 -3.16 17.84
N GLU A 292 -11.88 -3.02 16.67
CA GLU A 292 -10.78 -3.86 16.18
C GLU A 292 -9.55 -3.74 17.09
N GLY A 293 -9.28 -2.54 17.59
CA GLY A 293 -8.21 -2.28 18.54
C GLY A 293 -8.35 -3.02 19.87
N VAL A 294 -9.56 -3.29 20.32
CA VAL A 294 -9.79 -4.11 21.53
C VAL A 294 -9.23 -5.52 21.35
N PHE A 295 -9.43 -6.12 20.17
CA PHE A 295 -8.91 -7.46 19.88
C PHE A 295 -7.38 -7.47 19.78
N LEU A 296 -6.80 -6.46 19.11
CA LEU A 296 -5.34 -6.32 19.03
C LEU A 296 -4.70 -6.13 20.41
N LYS A 297 -5.29 -5.30 21.27
CA LYS A 297 -4.83 -5.11 22.66
C LYS A 297 -4.84 -6.42 23.44
N LYS A 298 -5.93 -7.21 23.34
CA LYS A 298 -6.01 -8.52 23.97
C LYS A 298 -4.92 -9.46 23.48
N MET A 299 -4.64 -9.48 22.18
CA MET A 299 -3.55 -10.27 21.61
C MET A 299 -2.18 -9.80 22.10
N CYS A 300 -1.92 -8.49 22.14
CA CYS A 300 -0.69 -7.94 22.69
C CYS A 300 -0.48 -8.37 24.15
N ILE A 301 -1.49 -8.26 25.01
CA ILE A 301 -1.43 -8.66 26.42
C ILE A 301 -1.16 -10.17 26.56
N SER A 302 -1.95 -11.01 25.86
CA SER A 302 -1.84 -12.48 25.97
C SER A 302 -0.54 -13.04 25.43
N LYS A 303 0.07 -12.41 24.41
CA LYS A 303 1.31 -12.84 23.77
C LYS A 303 2.51 -12.00 24.16
N PHE A 304 2.37 -11.09 25.12
CA PHE A 304 3.38 -10.07 25.45
C PHE A 304 4.74 -10.67 25.74
N HIS A 305 4.83 -11.77 26.47
CA HIS A 305 6.08 -12.44 26.82
C HIS A 305 6.82 -13.00 25.58
N ILE A 306 6.07 -13.49 24.58
CA ILE A 306 6.62 -13.97 23.31
C ILE A 306 7.12 -12.77 22.48
N LEU A 307 6.28 -11.72 22.37
CA LEU A 307 6.61 -10.52 21.60
C LEU A 307 7.83 -9.80 22.16
N ALA A 308 7.89 -9.61 23.48
CA ALA A 308 8.98 -8.89 24.14
C ALA A 308 10.33 -9.63 24.06
N ALA A 309 10.31 -10.97 23.97
CA ALA A 309 11.51 -11.77 23.83
C ALA A 309 12.11 -11.79 22.42
N ASN A 310 11.36 -11.37 21.39
CA ASN A 310 11.83 -11.33 20.02
C ASN A 310 12.25 -9.91 19.63
N HIS A 311 13.37 -9.78 18.92
CA HIS A 311 13.95 -8.49 18.53
C HIS A 311 12.98 -7.58 17.77
N PHE A 312 12.29 -8.09 16.74
CA PHE A 312 11.39 -7.28 15.92
C PHE A 312 10.08 -6.94 16.64
N SER A 313 9.47 -7.92 17.32
CA SER A 313 8.20 -7.67 18.00
C SER A 313 8.34 -6.93 19.33
N SER A 314 9.53 -6.79 19.88
CA SER A 314 9.78 -5.96 21.07
C SER A 314 9.41 -4.48 20.84
N TYR A 315 9.53 -3.97 19.59
CA TYR A 315 9.05 -2.63 19.22
C TYR A 315 7.53 -2.48 19.36
N ILE A 316 6.77 -3.55 19.10
CA ILE A 316 5.31 -3.57 19.30
C ILE A 316 5.00 -3.43 20.79
N CYS A 317 5.75 -4.14 21.66
CA CYS A 317 5.59 -4.04 23.10
C CYS A 317 5.92 -2.63 23.62
N ASP A 318 6.98 -2.00 23.11
CA ASP A 318 7.33 -0.63 23.46
C ASP A 318 6.22 0.35 23.06
N LEU A 319 5.69 0.23 21.84
CA LEU A 319 4.57 1.05 21.37
C LEU A 319 3.31 0.80 22.19
N PHE A 320 2.99 -0.46 22.50
CA PHE A 320 1.83 -0.83 23.33
C PHE A 320 1.90 -0.16 24.69
N ILE A 321 3.06 -0.22 25.39
CA ILE A 321 3.26 0.45 26.69
C ILE A 321 3.05 1.97 26.55
N LYS A 322 3.55 2.59 25.47
CA LYS A 322 3.41 4.04 25.22
C LYS A 322 1.95 4.46 24.99
N LEU A 323 1.16 3.64 24.29
CA LEU A 323 -0.24 3.94 23.99
C LEU A 323 -1.17 3.61 25.14
N SER A 324 -0.81 2.65 26.02
CA SER A 324 -1.63 2.15 27.12
C SER A 324 -1.81 3.19 28.22
N ASN A 325 -3.01 3.24 28.79
CA ASN A 325 -3.29 3.96 30.02
C ASN A 325 -2.80 3.17 31.26
N MET A 326 -2.92 3.76 32.45
CA MET A 326 -2.46 3.12 33.69
C MET A 326 -3.16 1.81 34.01
N GLU A 327 -4.46 1.69 33.72
CA GLU A 327 -5.23 0.47 33.98
C GLU A 327 -4.82 -0.65 33.02
N GLU A 328 -4.59 -0.34 31.75
CA GLU A 328 -4.07 -1.31 30.76
C GLU A 328 -2.67 -1.79 31.13
N LYS A 329 -1.78 -0.91 31.62
CA LYS A 329 -0.44 -1.27 32.11
C LYS A 329 -0.47 -2.16 33.36
N LYS A 330 -1.37 -1.85 34.32
CA LYS A 330 -1.58 -2.69 35.51
C LYS A 330 -2.14 -4.07 35.14
N LEU A 331 -3.10 -4.11 34.21
CA LEU A 331 -3.66 -5.35 33.68
C LEU A 331 -2.57 -6.21 33.04
N LEU A 332 -1.71 -5.60 32.21
CA LEU A 332 -0.59 -6.28 31.58
C LEU A 332 0.35 -6.88 32.63
N LEU A 333 0.78 -6.09 33.62
CA LEU A 333 1.67 -6.60 34.69
C LEU A 333 1.03 -7.73 35.48
N SER A 334 -0.26 -7.58 35.86
CA SER A 334 -0.97 -8.62 36.60
C SER A 334 -1.11 -9.93 35.79
N THR A 335 -1.30 -9.84 34.48
CA THR A 335 -1.33 -10.99 33.57
C THR A 335 0.03 -11.69 33.52
N LEU A 336 1.12 -10.94 33.38
CA LEU A 336 2.50 -11.50 33.36
C LEU A 336 2.85 -12.21 34.68
N ILE A 337 2.37 -11.69 35.83
CA ILE A 337 2.55 -12.31 37.14
C ILE A 337 1.74 -13.61 37.24
N LYS A 338 0.45 -13.56 36.88
CA LYS A 338 -0.47 -14.68 36.94
C LYS A 338 0.00 -15.84 36.06
N ASP A 339 0.44 -15.55 34.85
CA ASP A 339 0.90 -16.55 33.87
C ASP A 339 2.35 -17.00 34.14
N LYS A 340 3.01 -16.47 35.18
CA LYS A 340 4.40 -16.77 35.56
C LYS A 340 5.43 -16.55 34.44
N THR A 341 5.13 -15.63 33.51
CA THR A 341 5.97 -15.35 32.32
C THR A 341 7.04 -14.29 32.57
N ILE A 342 7.07 -13.65 33.74
CA ILE A 342 8.08 -12.66 34.12
C ILE A 342 9.50 -13.26 34.07
N ASN A 343 9.71 -14.49 34.54
CA ASN A 343 11.01 -15.15 34.48
C ASN A 343 11.52 -15.35 33.05
N THR A 344 10.64 -15.61 32.10
CA THR A 344 10.98 -15.68 30.68
C THR A 344 11.51 -14.34 30.16
N LEU A 345 10.87 -13.24 30.59
CA LEU A 345 11.28 -11.89 30.20
C LEU A 345 12.62 -11.48 30.84
N THR A 346 12.84 -11.79 32.11
CA THR A 346 14.08 -11.44 32.81
C THR A 346 15.32 -12.17 32.26
N ASN A 347 15.12 -13.38 31.72
CA ASN A 347 16.19 -14.20 31.14
C ASN A 347 16.52 -13.86 29.68
N ASN A 348 15.83 -12.89 29.10
CA ASN A 348 16.00 -12.44 27.70
C ASN A 348 16.34 -10.95 27.68
N ASN A 349 17.38 -10.54 26.96
CA ASN A 349 17.85 -9.15 26.94
C ASN A 349 16.75 -8.17 26.46
N SER A 350 16.06 -8.49 25.35
CA SER A 350 14.96 -7.67 24.83
C SER A 350 13.77 -7.65 25.79
N GLY A 351 13.43 -8.83 26.34
CA GLY A 351 12.36 -9.00 27.33
C GLY A 351 12.59 -8.19 28.59
N ASN A 352 13.80 -8.27 29.15
CA ASN A 352 14.20 -7.52 30.35
C ASN A 352 14.13 -6.00 30.10
N PHE A 353 14.60 -5.53 28.95
CA PHE A 353 14.51 -4.12 28.58
C PHE A 353 13.05 -3.63 28.53
N ILE A 354 12.15 -4.40 27.90
CA ILE A 354 10.74 -4.07 27.82
C ILE A 354 10.06 -4.13 29.18
N LEU A 355 10.37 -5.14 30.01
CA LEU A 355 9.85 -5.25 31.38
C LEU A 355 10.25 -4.03 32.23
N ASN A 356 11.50 -3.60 32.15
CA ASN A 356 11.99 -2.41 32.85
C ASN A 356 11.26 -1.13 32.37
N LYS A 357 10.98 -1.01 31.07
CA LYS A 357 10.14 0.10 30.54
C LYS A 357 8.73 0.10 31.14
N LEU A 358 8.09 -1.06 31.20
CA LEU A 358 6.76 -1.20 31.81
C LEU A 358 6.79 -0.76 33.27
N MET A 359 7.76 -1.30 34.06
CA MET A 359 7.90 -0.97 35.48
C MET A 359 8.16 0.52 35.72
N ASN A 360 9.03 1.14 34.91
CA ASN A 360 9.31 2.56 34.99
C ASN A 360 8.09 3.43 34.66
N SER A 361 7.28 3.02 33.65
CA SER A 361 6.07 3.72 33.26
C SER A 361 4.96 3.65 34.32
N LEU A 362 4.98 2.62 35.16
CA LEU A 362 4.07 2.46 36.30
C LEU A 362 4.50 3.29 37.51
N LYS A 363 5.83 3.49 37.71
CA LYS A 363 6.37 4.29 38.83
C LYS A 363 6.23 5.80 38.60
N ASN A 364 6.38 6.27 37.35
CA ASN A 364 6.43 7.70 37.01
C ASN A 364 5.29 8.10 36.05
N PRO A 365 4.05 8.26 36.52
CA PRO A 365 2.89 8.56 35.67
C PRO A 365 2.92 9.97 35.06
N LYS A 366 3.83 10.86 35.47
CA LYS A 366 3.90 12.26 34.99
C LYS A 366 4.52 12.40 33.59
N ASP A 367 5.37 11.49 33.15
CA ASP A 367 6.02 11.52 31.83
C ASP A 367 5.06 11.23 30.68
N ASP A 368 3.90 10.65 30.94
CA ASP A 368 2.88 10.32 29.90
C ASP A 368 2.05 11.55 29.46
N LYS A 369 2.02 12.64 30.25
CA LYS A 369 1.19 13.82 29.93
C LYS A 369 1.75 14.72 28.82
N HIS A 370 3.08 14.77 28.66
CA HIS A 370 3.73 15.63 27.64
C HIS A 370 3.84 15.00 26.25
N LYS A 371 3.58 13.70 26.09
CA LYS A 371 3.68 13.00 24.78
C LYS A 371 2.36 12.91 24.01
N LYS A 372 1.23 13.35 24.59
CA LYS A 372 -0.09 13.29 23.92
C LYS A 372 -0.26 14.23 22.71
N ASN A 373 0.64 15.18 22.50
CA ASN A 373 0.54 16.19 21.42
C ASN A 373 1.40 15.90 20.19
N ASN A 374 2.31 14.94 20.24
CA ASN A 374 3.09 14.53 19.07
C ASN A 374 2.52 13.25 18.48
N ILE A 375 1.39 13.38 17.79
CA ILE A 375 0.92 12.35 16.83
C ILE A 375 1.94 12.34 15.69
N PRO A 376 2.56 11.20 15.34
CA PRO A 376 3.50 11.14 14.23
C PRO A 376 2.87 11.74 12.96
N LEU A 377 3.64 12.52 12.23
CA LEU A 377 3.24 13.21 10.97
C LEU A 377 2.61 12.28 9.90
N SER A 378 2.79 10.97 10.01
CA SER A 378 2.17 9.94 9.16
C SER A 378 0.64 9.91 9.20
N LEU A 379 0.03 10.28 10.33
CA LEU A 379 -1.43 10.37 10.49
C LEU A 379 -2.03 11.67 9.94
N ASN A 380 -1.25 12.77 9.90
CA ASN A 380 -1.73 14.05 9.38
C ASN A 380 -2.00 14.01 7.87
N ASN A 381 -1.23 13.25 7.10
CA ASN A 381 -1.45 13.12 5.66
C ASN A 381 -2.71 12.32 5.31
N MET A 382 -3.14 11.38 6.17
CA MET A 382 -4.41 10.65 5.97
C MET A 382 -5.65 11.45 6.41
N LYS A 383 -5.53 12.29 7.46
CA LYS A 383 -6.66 13.16 7.89
C LYS A 383 -7.01 14.23 6.87
N VAL A 384 -6.02 14.75 6.13
CA VAL A 384 -6.25 15.78 5.09
C VAL A 384 -7.07 15.18 3.91
N PHE A 385 -6.88 13.90 3.56
CA PHE A 385 -7.69 13.23 2.54
C PHE A 385 -9.14 12.98 2.99
N HIS A 386 -9.36 12.64 4.26
CA HIS A 386 -10.73 12.45 4.79
C HIS A 386 -11.52 13.76 4.88
N LEU A 387 -10.85 14.88 5.14
CA LEU A 387 -11.49 16.18 5.20
C LEU A 387 -11.83 16.75 3.81
N LYS A 388 -11.03 16.47 2.78
CA LYS A 388 -11.36 16.82 1.38
C LYS A 388 -12.59 16.08 0.87
N ASN A 389 -12.63 14.74 1.05
CA ASN A 389 -13.78 13.93 0.63
C ASN A 389 -15.07 14.23 1.40
N LYS A 390 -14.97 14.79 2.62
CA LYS A 390 -16.15 15.23 3.36
C LYS A 390 -16.68 16.58 2.83
N LYS A 391 -15.80 17.52 2.45
CA LYS A 391 -16.21 18.77 1.82
C LYS A 391 -16.87 18.57 0.47
N GLU A 392 -16.33 17.69 -0.38
CA GLU A 392 -16.92 17.36 -1.69
C GLU A 392 -18.30 16.72 -1.57
N LYS A 393 -18.55 15.90 -0.54
CA LYS A 393 -19.89 15.31 -0.29
C LYS A 393 -20.90 16.30 0.27
N ASP A 394 -20.46 17.27 1.05
CA ASP A 394 -21.33 18.33 1.59
C ASP A 394 -21.65 19.37 0.50
N GLU A 395 -20.76 19.59 -0.48
CA GLU A 395 -21.02 20.43 -1.66
C GLU A 395 -21.94 19.75 -2.70
N GLU A 396 -21.89 18.42 -2.87
CA GLU A 396 -22.87 17.68 -3.71
C GLU A 396 -24.27 17.63 -3.11
N LYS A 397 -24.40 17.59 -1.77
CA LYS A 397 -25.72 17.66 -1.12
C LYS A 397 -26.37 19.04 -1.27
N ASN A 398 -25.60 20.12 -1.17
CA ASN A 398 -26.12 21.49 -1.31
C ASN A 398 -26.41 21.92 -2.77
N LYS A 399 -26.09 21.09 -3.76
CA LYS A 399 -26.47 21.31 -5.18
C LYS A 399 -27.74 20.58 -5.60
N ASN A 400 -28.25 19.68 -4.74
CA ASN A 400 -29.45 18.87 -5.00
C ASN A 400 -30.61 19.25 -4.06
N GLU A 401 -30.48 20.30 -3.25
CA GLU A 401 -31.53 21.06 -2.59
C GLU A 401 -31.72 22.44 -3.28
#